data_0b1d52a8832d99cf855f06b4f6dd9aba
#
_entry.id   0b1d52a8832d99cf855f06b4f6dd9aba
#
_cell.length_a   1.000
_cell.length_b   1.000
_cell.length_c   1.000
_cell.angle_alpha   90.00
_cell.angle_beta   90.00
_cell.angle_gamma   90.00
#
_symmetry.space_group_name_H-M   'P 1'
#
loop_
_entity.id
_entity.type
_entity.pdbx_description
1 polymer ?
#
loop_
_entity_poly.entity_id
_entity_poly.type
_entity_poly.pdbx_seq_one_letter_code
_entity_poly.pdbx_strand_id
1 'polypeptide(L)' 'DGTNVEFEVLNIEIENSIASVKIRDKYLGITFLDILSLLKEGDNWSIYNKLFHVENV' A
#
# COMPACT_ATOMS: atom_id res chain seq x y z
N ASP A 1 -10.27 5.30 20.58
CA ASP A 1 -9.13 4.69 21.18
C ASP A 1 -7.84 5.36 20.70
N GLY A 2 -6.74 4.96 21.23
CA GLY A 2 -5.48 5.62 20.97
C GLY A 2 -4.78 5.25 19.68
N THR A 3 -5.36 4.38 18.88
CA THR A 3 -4.69 3.94 17.66
C THR A 3 -5.41 4.49 16.44
N ASN A 4 -4.95 5.64 15.99
CA ASN A 4 -5.47 6.20 14.75
C ASN A 4 -4.53 5.85 13.61
N VAL A 5 -5.07 5.15 12.63
CA VAL A 5 -4.33 4.86 11.41
C VAL A 5 -4.97 5.65 10.31
N GLU A 6 -4.16 6.50 9.67
CA GLU A 6 -4.61 7.27 8.53
C GLU A 6 -3.88 6.76 7.32
N PHE A 7 -4.59 6.60 6.22
CA PHE A 7 -3.90 6.21 5.01
C PHE A 7 -4.52 6.90 3.80
N GLU A 8 -3.70 7.03 2.79
CA GLU A 8 -4.09 7.70 1.54
C GLU A 8 -3.53 6.90 0.38
N VAL A 9 -4.38 6.54 -0.56
CA VAL A 9 -3.92 5.87 -1.77
C VAL A 9 -3.41 6.93 -2.73
N LEU A 10 -2.12 6.88 -3.02
CA LEU A 10 -1.47 7.89 -3.85
C LEU A 10 -1.54 7.54 -5.33
N ASN A 11 -1.48 6.27 -5.65
CA ASN A 11 -1.45 5.86 -7.04
C ASN A 11 -1.82 4.39 -7.15
N ILE A 12 -2.52 4.06 -8.23
CA ILE A 12 -2.85 2.68 -8.57
C ILE A 12 -2.57 2.50 -10.04
N GLU A 13 -1.77 1.51 -10.37
CA GLU A 13 -1.50 1.16 -11.76
C GLU A 13 -1.84 -0.30 -11.97
N ILE A 14 -2.66 -0.55 -12.97
CA ILE A 14 -3.10 -1.90 -13.29
C ILE A 14 -2.76 -2.18 -14.74
N GLU A 15 -2.12 -3.32 -14.95
CA GLU A 15 -1.82 -3.76 -16.31
C GLU A 15 -2.04 -5.27 -16.38
N ASN A 16 -3.08 -5.65 -17.10
CA ASN A 16 -3.46 -7.07 -17.22
C ASN A 16 -3.73 -7.66 -15.84
N SER A 17 -2.96 -8.66 -15.43
CA SER A 17 -3.19 -9.35 -14.17
C SER A 17 -2.28 -8.87 -13.04
N ILE A 18 -1.59 -7.76 -13.24
CA ILE A 18 -0.71 -7.22 -12.20
C ILE A 18 -1.12 -5.79 -11.87
N ALA A 19 -0.89 -5.42 -10.63
CA ALA A 19 -1.19 -4.07 -10.18
C ALA A 19 -0.15 -3.62 -9.16
N SER A 20 0.05 -2.31 -9.12
CA SER A 20 0.93 -1.68 -8.15
C SER A 20 0.11 -0.59 -7.46
N VAL A 21 0.14 -0.58 -6.14
CA VAL A 21 -0.59 0.40 -5.34
C VAL A 21 0.40 1.10 -4.43
N LYS A 22 0.40 2.42 -4.49
CA LYS A 22 1.24 3.24 -3.62
C LYS A 22 0.35 3.88 -2.57
N ILE A 23 0.70 3.69 -1.31
CA ILE A 23 -0.08 4.16 -0.19
C ILE A 23 0.84 4.90 0.78
N ARG A 24 0.38 6.04 1.26
CA ARG A 24 1.03 6.70 2.39
C ARG A 24 0.16 6.47 3.60
N ASP A 25 0.72 5.90 4.66
CA ASP A 25 -0.03 5.68 5.88
C ASP A 25 0.73 6.25 7.07
N LYS A 26 -0.04 6.65 8.06
CA LYS A 26 0.49 7.26 9.26
C LYS A 26 -0.03 6.51 10.47
N TYR A 27 0.89 6.08 11.31
CA TYR A 27 0.54 5.30 12.49
C TYR A 27 1.47 5.72 13.63
N LEU A 28 0.88 6.11 14.75
CA LEU A 28 1.61 6.53 15.96
C LEU A 28 2.66 7.60 15.66
N GLY A 29 2.30 8.56 14.81
CA GLY A 29 3.19 9.67 14.47
C GLY A 29 4.27 9.33 13.46
N ILE A 30 4.29 8.11 12.97
CA ILE A 30 5.27 7.68 11.97
C ILE A 30 4.58 7.58 10.62
N THR A 31 5.19 8.16 9.62
CA THR A 31 4.66 8.13 8.25
C THR A 31 5.41 7.10 7.42
N PHE A 32 4.65 6.22 6.81
CA PHE A 32 5.20 5.17 5.95
C PHE A 32 4.74 5.38 4.52
N LEU A 33 5.62 5.06 3.59
CA LEU A 33 5.27 4.97 2.19
C LEU A 33 5.32 3.50 1.81
N ASP A 34 4.19 2.95 1.42
CA ASP A 34 4.08 1.53 1.09
C ASP A 34 3.83 1.35 -0.40
N ILE A 35 4.45 0.35 -0.97
CA ILE A 35 4.17 -0.07 -2.34
C ILE A 35 3.76 -1.53 -2.29
N LEU A 36 2.56 -1.80 -2.75
CA LEU A 36 2.02 -3.15 -2.79
C LEU A 36 1.99 -3.64 -4.22
N SER A 37 2.47 -4.84 -4.42
CA SER A 37 2.37 -5.51 -5.71
C SER A 37 1.28 -6.56 -5.61
N LEU A 38 0.36 -6.54 -6.55
CA LEU A 38 -0.80 -7.41 -6.53
C LEU A 38 -0.83 -8.26 -7.79
N LEU A 39 -1.35 -9.46 -7.63
CA LEU A 39 -1.51 -10.39 -8.75
C LEU A 39 -2.96 -10.84 -8.78
N LYS A 40 -3.54 -10.84 -9.99
CA LYS A 40 -4.90 -11.33 -10.18
C LYS A 40 -4.86 -12.77 -10.65
N GLU A 41 -5.57 -13.61 -9.93
CA GLU A 41 -5.73 -15.01 -10.30
C GLU A 41 -7.22 -15.31 -10.37
N GLY A 42 -7.72 -15.60 -11.58
CA GLY A 42 -9.15 -15.69 -11.79
C GLY A 42 -9.80 -14.35 -11.53
N ASP A 43 -10.76 -14.31 -10.60
CA ASP A 43 -11.43 -13.07 -10.24
C ASP A 43 -10.91 -12.46 -8.94
N ASN A 44 -9.81 -12.99 -8.42
CA ASN A 44 -9.30 -12.55 -7.12
C ASN A 44 -7.95 -11.86 -7.24
N TRP A 45 -7.81 -10.73 -6.54
CA TRP A 45 -6.54 -10.05 -6.39
C TRP A 45 -5.91 -10.44 -5.08
N SER A 46 -4.61 -10.75 -5.10
CA SER A 46 -3.86 -11.07 -3.89
C SER A 46 -2.65 -10.18 -3.79
N ILE A 47 -2.25 -9.86 -2.56
CA ILE A 47 -1.02 -9.13 -2.32
C ILE A 47 0.14 -10.10 -2.48
N TYR A 48 1.03 -9.79 -3.40
CA TYR A 48 2.17 -10.64 -3.68
C TYR A 48 3.43 -10.14 -2.97
N ASN A 49 3.55 -8.83 -2.83
CA ASN A 49 4.75 -8.22 -2.29
C ASN A 49 4.38 -6.90 -1.65
N LYS A 50 5.11 -6.52 -0.60
CA LYS A 50 4.95 -5.23 0.06
C LYS A 50 6.32 -4.69 0.43
N LEU A 51 6.59 -3.46 0.01
CA LEU A 51 7.76 -2.71 0.40
C LEU A 51 7.33 -1.46 1.10
N PHE A 52 8.11 -1.03 2.08
CA PHE A 52 7.76 0.21 2.76
C PHE A 52 9.02 1.02 3.07
N HIS A 53 8.80 2.31 3.24
CA HIS A 53 9.85 3.26 3.57
C HIS A 53 9.33 4.21 4.64
N VAL A 54 10.11 4.45 5.67
CA VAL A 54 9.75 5.40 6.72
C VAL A 54 10.16 6.80 6.25
N GLU A 55 9.19 7.70 6.16
CA GLU A 55 9.41 9.01 5.56
C GLU A 55 9.80 10.13 6.51
N ASN A 56 9.36 10.08 7.74
CA ASN A 56 9.59 11.20 8.65
C ASN A 56 10.89 11.05 9.44
N VAL A 57 11.94 10.99 8.73
CA VAL A 57 13.27 10.83 9.32
C VAL A 57 14.04 12.12 9.14
#